data_bd87558f5e5e10f1155bd38c289269b2
#
_entry.id   bd87558f5e5e10f1155bd38c289269b2
#
_cell.length_a   1.000
_cell.length_b   1.000
_cell.length_c   1.000
_cell.angle_alpha   90.00
_cell.angle_beta   90.00
_cell.angle_gamma   90.00
#
_symmetry.space_group_name_H-M   'P 1'
#
loop_
_entity.id
_entity.type
_entity.pdbx_description
1 polymer ?
#
loop_
_entity_poly.entity_id
_entity_poly.type
_entity_poly.pdbx_seq_one_letter_code
_entity_poly.pdbx_strand_id
1 'polypeptide(L)'
;MIIKLNNREEWLKARQHQGIGGSESGCVLGMNKYQSNVELWELKTGKREAPDLSGNAAVQFGKFAEPLLRELFKQDYPEYAVDYHEFWMYVNDKFPFIFATLDGEITAPDGSRGILEIKTTTIQNRSQWDDWDDKIPDSYYVQILHQLAATGWDFAILKAYIRYHVDGEVRVTIRHYRIDRKDVQEEIDFLIQQEALFWDAVKNDRRPPLILPNI
;
A
#
# COMPACT_ATOMS: atom_id res chain seq x y z
N MET A 1 -2.18 12.90 12.03
CA MET A 1 -1.18 12.73 13.12
C MET A 1 -0.03 11.86 12.64
N ILE A 2 1.22 12.07 13.15
CA ILE A 2 2.37 11.21 12.81
C ILE A 2 2.89 10.55 14.10
N ILE A 3 3.01 9.21 14.06
CA ILE A 3 3.65 8.42 15.13
C ILE A 3 5.06 8.07 14.65
N LYS A 4 6.07 8.51 15.42
CA LYS A 4 7.47 8.25 15.13
C LYS A 4 7.96 7.14 16.06
N LEU A 5 8.37 6.01 15.48
CA LEU A 5 8.86 4.85 16.21
C LEU A 5 10.37 4.74 16.04
N ASN A 6 11.03 4.10 16.99
CA ASN A 6 12.50 4.14 17.08
C ASN A 6 13.18 2.98 16.35
N ASN A 7 12.45 1.89 16.12
CA ASN A 7 13.01 0.68 15.54
C ASN A 7 11.91 -0.19 14.90
N ARG A 8 12.37 -1.22 14.18
CA ARG A 8 11.51 -2.13 13.45
C ARG A 8 10.57 -2.94 14.35
N GLU A 9 11.00 -3.31 15.55
CA GLU A 9 10.19 -4.11 16.48
C GLU A 9 8.98 -3.31 16.99
N GLU A 10 9.20 -2.09 17.45
CA GLU A 10 8.14 -1.16 17.84
C GLU A 10 7.17 -0.90 16.68
N TRP A 11 7.70 -0.71 15.48
CA TRP A 11 6.92 -0.47 14.27
C TRP A 11 6.05 -1.69 13.90
N LEU A 12 6.57 -2.92 13.94
CA LEU A 12 5.79 -4.13 13.68
C LEU A 12 4.67 -4.31 14.70
N LYS A 13 4.97 -4.08 15.99
CA LYS A 13 4.00 -4.15 17.07
C LYS A 13 2.89 -3.10 16.90
N ALA A 14 3.27 -1.86 16.58
CA ALA A 14 2.30 -0.79 16.33
C ALA A 14 1.40 -1.13 15.14
N ARG A 15 1.94 -1.61 14.02
CA ARG A 15 1.16 -2.03 12.85
C ARG A 15 0.14 -3.13 13.15
N GLN A 16 0.45 -4.05 14.04
CA GLN A 16 -0.46 -5.13 14.42
C GLN A 16 -1.69 -4.62 15.17
N HIS A 17 -1.52 -3.60 16.02
CA HIS A 17 -2.54 -3.17 16.98
C HIS A 17 -3.22 -1.83 16.64
N GLN A 18 -2.58 -0.98 15.84
CA GLN A 18 -3.05 0.39 15.58
C GLN A 18 -4.34 0.44 14.76
N GLY A 19 -4.51 -0.47 13.80
CA GLY A 19 -5.63 -0.41 12.87
C GLY A 19 -5.37 -1.19 11.58
N ILE A 20 -5.80 -0.60 10.47
CA ILE A 20 -5.65 -1.12 9.10
C ILE A 20 -4.51 -0.35 8.45
N GLY A 21 -3.51 -1.06 7.91
CA GLY A 21 -2.43 -0.48 7.13
C GLY A 21 -2.70 -0.54 5.63
N GLY A 22 -1.98 0.28 4.83
CA GLY A 22 -2.22 0.39 3.39
C GLY A 22 -2.19 -0.94 2.63
N SER A 23 -1.24 -1.82 2.91
CA SER A 23 -1.16 -3.15 2.28
C SER A 23 -2.29 -4.12 2.69
N GLU A 24 -3.04 -3.79 3.74
CA GLU A 24 -4.16 -4.60 4.27
C GLU A 24 -5.52 -4.11 3.75
N SER A 25 -5.60 -2.88 3.27
CA SER A 25 -6.85 -2.25 2.82
C SER A 25 -7.56 -3.05 1.71
N GLY A 26 -6.79 -3.60 0.78
CA GLY A 26 -7.33 -4.48 -0.26
C GLY A 26 -8.03 -5.74 0.27
N CYS A 27 -7.64 -6.26 1.44
CA CYS A 27 -8.32 -7.40 2.07
C CYS A 27 -9.75 -7.04 2.51
N VAL A 28 -9.95 -5.81 2.98
CA VAL A 28 -11.26 -5.33 3.46
C VAL A 28 -12.31 -5.38 2.36
N LEU A 29 -11.90 -5.08 1.11
CA LEU A 29 -12.76 -5.10 -0.06
C LEU A 29 -12.75 -6.43 -0.84
N GLY A 30 -12.00 -7.44 -0.38
CA GLY A 30 -11.83 -8.70 -1.11
C GLY A 30 -10.96 -8.58 -2.36
N MET A 31 -10.20 -7.49 -2.51
CA MET A 31 -9.33 -7.23 -3.68
C MET A 31 -7.89 -7.73 -3.48
N ASN A 32 -7.60 -8.38 -2.37
CA ASN A 32 -6.30 -8.99 -2.13
C ASN A 32 -6.35 -10.50 -2.40
N LYS A 33 -5.64 -10.96 -3.42
CA LYS A 33 -5.61 -12.39 -3.82
C LYS A 33 -4.83 -13.31 -2.89
N TYR A 34 -4.06 -12.74 -1.95
CA TYR A 34 -3.22 -13.51 -1.03
C TYR A 34 -3.84 -13.66 0.36
N GLN A 35 -4.79 -12.80 0.71
CA GLN A 35 -5.37 -12.76 2.04
C GLN A 35 -6.81 -12.25 1.97
N SER A 36 -7.74 -12.99 2.56
CA SER A 36 -9.14 -12.61 2.66
C SER A 36 -9.37 -11.60 3.80
N ASN A 37 -10.55 -10.97 3.80
CA ASN A 37 -10.98 -10.10 4.89
C ASN A 37 -11.14 -10.85 6.22
N VAL A 38 -11.52 -12.15 6.19
CA VAL A 38 -11.62 -12.98 7.38
C VAL A 38 -10.26 -13.29 7.98
N GLU A 39 -9.28 -13.64 7.14
CA GLU A 39 -7.90 -13.86 7.59
C GLU A 39 -7.27 -12.59 8.17
N LEU A 40 -7.55 -11.42 7.58
CA LEU A 40 -7.13 -10.16 8.16
C LEU A 40 -7.79 -9.92 9.53
N TRP A 41 -9.10 -10.21 9.68
CA TRP A 41 -9.80 -10.12 10.96
C TRP A 41 -9.19 -11.04 12.01
N GLU A 42 -8.87 -12.29 11.65
CA GLU A 42 -8.20 -13.23 12.53
C GLU A 42 -6.83 -12.72 13.01
N LEU A 43 -6.05 -12.09 12.12
CA LEU A 43 -4.79 -11.45 12.49
C LEU A 43 -4.99 -10.29 13.46
N LYS A 44 -5.93 -9.37 13.15
CA LYS A 44 -6.20 -8.18 13.98
C LYS A 44 -6.78 -8.54 15.36
N THR A 45 -7.48 -9.68 15.48
CA THR A 45 -8.03 -10.18 16.76
C THR A 45 -7.11 -11.17 17.48
N GLY A 46 -5.90 -11.43 16.95
CA GLY A 46 -4.92 -12.33 17.55
C GLY A 46 -5.28 -13.83 17.45
N LYS A 47 -6.24 -14.19 16.59
CA LYS A 47 -6.67 -15.58 16.35
C LYS A 47 -5.79 -16.32 15.33
N ARG A 48 -4.97 -15.56 14.62
CA ARG A 48 -3.99 -16.05 13.64
C ARG A 48 -2.68 -15.30 13.82
N GLU A 49 -1.57 -15.97 13.63
CA GLU A 49 -0.25 -15.35 13.54
C GLU A 49 0.04 -14.86 12.11
N ALA A 50 0.81 -13.77 12.01
CA ALA A 50 1.25 -13.29 10.72
C ALA A 50 2.20 -14.31 10.06
N PRO A 51 2.07 -14.55 8.75
CA PRO A 51 2.96 -15.47 8.05
C PRO A 51 4.40 -14.94 8.05
N ASP A 52 5.37 -15.82 8.25
CA ASP A 52 6.77 -15.48 8.05
C ASP A 52 7.08 -15.39 6.54
N LEU A 53 7.35 -14.17 6.09
CA LEU A 53 7.73 -13.87 4.71
C LEU A 53 9.25 -13.70 4.53
N SER A 54 10.06 -14.03 5.53
CA SER A 54 11.51 -13.85 5.48
C SER A 54 12.18 -14.66 4.37
N GLY A 55 11.64 -15.83 4.02
CA GLY A 55 12.09 -16.67 2.92
C GLY A 55 11.49 -16.34 1.54
N ASN A 56 10.58 -15.36 1.44
CA ASN A 56 9.96 -15.02 0.16
C ASN A 56 10.86 -14.15 -0.70
N ALA A 57 11.34 -14.71 -1.83
CA ALA A 57 12.28 -14.04 -2.73
C ALA A 57 11.74 -12.72 -3.31
N ALA A 58 10.43 -12.63 -3.61
CA ALA A 58 9.82 -11.40 -4.12
C ALA A 58 9.81 -10.30 -3.06
N VAL A 59 9.50 -10.65 -1.79
CA VAL A 59 9.54 -9.72 -0.66
C VAL A 59 10.96 -9.23 -0.39
N GLN A 60 11.95 -10.13 -0.43
CA GLN A 60 13.36 -9.75 -0.24
C GLN A 60 13.85 -8.83 -1.37
N PHE A 61 13.50 -9.16 -2.62
CA PHE A 61 13.82 -8.30 -3.75
C PHE A 61 13.18 -6.92 -3.62
N GLY A 62 11.90 -6.84 -3.22
CA GLY A 62 11.20 -5.56 -3.00
C GLY A 62 11.91 -4.69 -1.97
N LYS A 63 12.25 -5.24 -0.80
CA LYS A 63 12.98 -4.53 0.25
C LYS A 63 14.35 -4.01 -0.21
N PHE A 64 15.08 -4.79 -1.00
CA PHE A 64 16.37 -4.39 -1.56
C PHE A 64 16.21 -3.29 -2.62
N ALA A 65 15.22 -3.40 -3.50
CA ALA A 65 15.04 -2.51 -4.63
C ALA A 65 14.43 -1.15 -4.23
N GLU A 66 13.58 -1.11 -3.20
CA GLU A 66 12.83 0.09 -2.78
C GLU A 66 13.70 1.33 -2.61
N PRO A 67 14.80 1.32 -1.79
CA PRO A 67 15.65 2.51 -1.64
C PRO A 67 16.32 2.92 -2.95
N LEU A 68 16.71 1.98 -3.81
CA LEU A 68 17.31 2.28 -5.11
C LEU A 68 16.30 2.90 -6.08
N LEU A 69 15.07 2.40 -6.08
CA LEU A 69 13.98 2.93 -6.91
C LEU A 69 13.53 4.31 -6.44
N ARG A 70 13.61 4.60 -5.14
CA ARG A 70 13.36 5.93 -4.58
C ARG A 70 14.42 6.93 -5.06
N GLU A 71 15.70 6.57 -5.02
CA GLU A 71 16.76 7.45 -5.56
C GLU A 71 16.64 7.63 -7.07
N LEU A 72 16.26 6.58 -7.81
CA LEU A 72 16.00 6.70 -9.24
C LEU A 72 14.81 7.62 -9.53
N PHE A 73 13.76 7.59 -8.71
CA PHE A 73 12.62 8.50 -8.84
C PHE A 73 13.03 9.97 -8.72
N LYS A 74 13.95 10.29 -7.80
CA LYS A 74 14.49 11.67 -7.66
C LYS A 74 15.24 12.13 -8.92
N GLN A 75 15.85 11.21 -9.66
CA GLN A 75 16.51 11.52 -10.94
C GLN A 75 15.51 11.67 -12.08
N ASP A 76 14.46 10.84 -12.08
CA ASP A 76 13.39 10.89 -13.10
C ASP A 76 12.56 12.20 -12.98
N TYR A 77 12.41 12.71 -11.74
CA TYR A 77 11.57 13.87 -11.41
C TYR A 77 12.31 14.84 -10.47
N PRO A 78 13.35 15.52 -10.98
CA PRO A 78 14.19 16.42 -10.16
C PRO A 78 13.45 17.64 -9.61
N GLU A 79 12.26 17.95 -10.15
CA GLU A 79 11.39 19.01 -9.65
C GLU A 79 10.69 18.67 -8.33
N TYR A 80 10.60 17.40 -7.97
CA TYR A 80 10.01 16.98 -6.70
C TYR A 80 11.06 16.85 -5.59
N ALA A 81 10.80 17.43 -4.43
CA ALA A 81 11.53 17.07 -3.23
C ALA A 81 10.95 15.75 -2.69
N VAL A 82 11.83 14.77 -2.43
CA VAL A 82 11.42 13.43 -1.94
C VAL A 82 12.16 13.12 -0.65
N ASP A 83 11.39 12.97 0.43
CA ASP A 83 11.85 12.57 1.74
C ASP A 83 11.40 11.15 2.09
N TYR A 84 12.13 10.50 2.99
CA TYR A 84 11.77 9.18 3.53
C TYR A 84 12.04 9.13 5.03
N HIS A 85 11.08 8.60 5.75
CA HIS A 85 11.15 8.47 7.20
C HIS A 85 10.88 7.02 7.61
N GLU A 86 11.96 6.31 7.93
CA GLU A 86 11.86 4.94 8.41
C GLU A 86 11.06 4.88 9.73
N PHE A 87 10.20 3.89 9.86
CA PHE A 87 9.35 3.64 11.03
C PHE A 87 8.33 4.75 11.38
N TRP A 88 8.07 5.69 10.47
CA TRP A 88 6.96 6.62 10.69
C TRP A 88 5.64 6.00 10.25
N MET A 89 4.58 6.31 11.02
CA MET A 89 3.20 5.95 10.72
C MET A 89 2.36 7.22 10.62
N TYR A 90 1.70 7.38 9.49
CA TYR A 90 0.77 8.49 9.22
C TYR A 90 -0.63 8.02 9.56
N VAL A 91 -1.24 8.61 10.57
CA VAL A 91 -2.54 8.20 11.12
C VAL A 91 -3.58 9.25 10.78
N ASN A 92 -4.73 8.81 10.28
CA ASN A 92 -5.85 9.72 10.01
C ASN A 92 -6.37 10.34 11.31
N ASP A 93 -6.56 11.66 11.31
CA ASP A 93 -6.97 12.40 12.52
C ASP A 93 -8.40 12.10 12.96
N LYS A 94 -9.31 11.81 12.01
CA LYS A 94 -10.71 11.49 12.28
C LYS A 94 -10.96 10.00 12.51
N PHE A 95 -10.18 9.16 11.84
CA PHE A 95 -10.30 7.71 11.85
C PHE A 95 -8.97 7.07 12.26
N PRO A 96 -8.59 7.08 13.55
CA PRO A 96 -7.27 6.66 14.02
C PRO A 96 -6.89 5.20 13.72
N PHE A 97 -7.85 4.39 13.30
CA PHE A 97 -7.62 3.03 12.84
C PHE A 97 -7.12 2.96 11.38
N ILE A 98 -7.12 4.07 10.65
CA ILE A 98 -6.54 4.18 9.30
C ILE A 98 -5.13 4.74 9.44
N PHE A 99 -4.12 3.96 9.08
CA PHE A 99 -2.74 4.40 9.10
C PHE A 99 -1.97 3.94 7.87
N ALA A 100 -0.95 4.69 7.50
CA ALA A 100 -0.03 4.36 6.41
C ALA A 100 1.42 4.45 6.86
N THR A 101 2.27 3.63 6.25
CA THR A 101 3.72 3.81 6.18
C THR A 101 4.05 4.03 4.71
N LEU A 102 4.91 5.00 4.41
CA LEU A 102 5.13 5.47 3.05
C LEU A 102 6.53 5.08 2.58
N ASP A 103 6.65 4.73 1.31
CA ASP A 103 7.95 4.51 0.66
C ASP A 103 8.65 5.83 0.33
N GLY A 104 7.91 6.93 0.32
CA GLY A 104 8.43 8.30 0.22
C GLY A 104 7.35 9.36 0.34
N GLU A 105 7.76 10.55 0.78
CA GLU A 105 6.97 11.77 0.79
C GLU A 105 7.40 12.65 -0.38
N ILE A 106 6.46 13.18 -1.13
CA ILE A 106 6.73 14.10 -2.24
C ILE A 106 6.24 15.48 -1.85
N THR A 107 7.09 16.48 -2.09
CA THR A 107 6.67 17.88 -2.12
C THR A 107 6.85 18.41 -3.55
N ALA A 108 5.77 18.82 -4.18
CA ALA A 108 5.77 19.39 -5.51
C ALA A 108 6.20 20.87 -5.49
N PRO A 109 6.62 21.45 -6.63
CA PRO A 109 7.07 22.85 -6.71
C PRO A 109 6.02 23.87 -6.27
N ASP A 110 4.74 23.55 -6.40
CA ASP A 110 3.63 24.39 -5.95
C ASP A 110 3.30 24.24 -4.46
N GLY A 111 4.07 23.40 -3.74
CA GLY A 111 3.90 23.10 -2.33
C GLY A 111 2.87 22.01 -2.01
N SER A 112 2.21 21.44 -3.01
CA SER A 112 1.31 20.28 -2.79
C SER A 112 2.09 19.06 -2.30
N ARG A 113 1.46 18.27 -1.44
CA ARG A 113 2.07 17.08 -0.82
C ARG A 113 1.57 15.82 -1.47
N GLY A 114 2.48 14.91 -1.74
CA GLY A 114 2.19 13.64 -2.37
C GLY A 114 2.86 12.45 -1.68
N ILE A 115 2.43 11.27 -2.08
CA ILE A 115 2.94 9.98 -1.64
C ILE A 115 3.72 9.36 -2.78
N LEU A 116 4.90 8.84 -2.51
CA LEU A 116 5.58 7.89 -3.39
C LEU A 116 5.32 6.48 -2.87
N GLU A 117 4.65 5.67 -3.68
CA GLU A 117 4.50 4.23 -3.45
C GLU A 117 5.34 3.48 -4.47
N ILE A 118 6.13 2.51 -4.03
CA ILE A 118 7.04 1.73 -4.88
C ILE A 118 6.60 0.27 -4.92
N LYS A 119 6.40 -0.26 -6.11
CA LYS A 119 6.06 -1.68 -6.30
C LYS A 119 7.05 -2.36 -7.21
N THR A 120 7.46 -3.55 -6.80
CA THR A 120 8.22 -4.49 -7.64
C THR A 120 7.34 -5.70 -7.93
N THR A 121 7.27 -6.10 -9.19
CA THR A 121 6.52 -7.29 -9.60
C THR A 121 7.23 -8.04 -10.70
N THR A 122 6.92 -9.33 -10.84
CA THR A 122 7.37 -10.14 -11.97
C THR A 122 6.14 -10.68 -12.69
N ILE A 123 5.97 -10.28 -13.94
CA ILE A 123 4.89 -10.74 -14.81
C ILE A 123 5.31 -12.04 -15.49
N GLN A 124 4.45 -13.05 -15.39
CA GLN A 124 4.68 -14.38 -15.92
C GLN A 124 3.78 -14.74 -17.12
N ASN A 125 2.68 -14.01 -17.28
CA ASN A 125 1.69 -14.28 -18.32
C ASN A 125 0.99 -13.00 -18.80
N ARG A 126 0.25 -13.11 -19.91
CA ARG A 126 -0.44 -11.96 -20.52
C ARG A 126 -1.51 -11.34 -19.64
N SER A 127 -2.28 -12.15 -18.92
CA SER A 127 -3.33 -11.63 -18.04
C SER A 127 -2.79 -10.68 -16.97
N GLN A 128 -1.58 -10.95 -16.46
CA GLN A 128 -0.92 -10.05 -15.51
C GLN A 128 -0.45 -8.74 -16.16
N TRP A 129 -0.20 -8.72 -17.51
CA TRP A 129 0.07 -7.47 -18.22
C TRP A 129 -1.19 -6.62 -18.32
N ASP A 130 -2.35 -7.24 -18.55
CA ASP A 130 -3.62 -6.56 -18.68
C ASP A 130 -3.99 -5.78 -17.39
N ASP A 131 -3.47 -6.24 -16.23
CA ASP A 131 -3.62 -5.53 -14.94
C ASP A 131 -2.83 -4.21 -14.87
N TRP A 132 -1.83 -4.03 -15.76
CA TRP A 132 -0.97 -2.85 -15.82
C TRP A 132 -1.19 -2.00 -17.07
N ASP A 133 -2.12 -2.38 -17.95
CA ASP A 133 -2.35 -1.68 -19.21
C ASP A 133 -3.23 -0.45 -18.97
N ASP A 134 -2.55 0.72 -18.91
CA ASP A 134 -3.12 2.04 -18.56
C ASP A 134 -3.93 2.07 -17.23
N LYS A 135 -3.69 1.10 -16.37
CA LYS A 135 -4.34 0.99 -15.05
C LYS A 135 -3.36 0.46 -14.00
N ILE A 136 -3.79 0.49 -12.77
CA ILE A 136 -3.07 -0.04 -11.60
C ILE A 136 -3.84 -1.28 -11.13
N PRO A 137 -3.16 -2.41 -10.77
CA PRO A 137 -3.83 -3.55 -10.16
C PRO A 137 -4.66 -3.14 -8.94
N ASP A 138 -5.90 -3.64 -8.82
CA ASP A 138 -6.89 -3.19 -7.84
C ASP A 138 -6.35 -3.14 -6.41
N SER A 139 -5.59 -4.15 -5.99
CA SER A 139 -5.02 -4.18 -4.63
C SER A 139 -4.02 -3.04 -4.36
N TYR A 140 -3.29 -2.59 -5.37
CA TYR A 140 -2.37 -1.44 -5.25
C TYR A 140 -3.11 -0.12 -5.35
N TYR A 141 -4.17 -0.07 -6.17
CA TYR A 141 -5.03 1.10 -6.25
C TYR A 141 -5.70 1.39 -4.89
N VAL A 142 -6.32 0.37 -4.29
CA VAL A 142 -6.93 0.48 -2.95
C VAL A 142 -5.89 0.87 -1.88
N GLN A 143 -4.67 0.34 -1.96
CA GLN A 143 -3.59 0.76 -1.06
C GLN A 143 -3.30 2.26 -1.17
N ILE A 144 -3.27 2.82 -2.39
CA ILE A 144 -3.04 4.24 -2.63
C ILE A 144 -4.21 5.08 -2.09
N LEU A 145 -5.46 4.67 -2.32
CA LEU A 145 -6.62 5.35 -1.75
C LEU A 145 -6.55 5.39 -0.22
N HIS A 146 -6.17 4.28 0.40
CA HIS A 146 -5.97 4.19 1.84
C HIS A 146 -4.86 5.13 2.35
N GLN A 147 -3.73 5.19 1.65
CA GLN A 147 -2.63 6.08 2.00
C GLN A 147 -3.05 7.56 1.88
N LEU A 148 -3.80 7.92 0.83
CA LEU A 148 -4.41 9.24 0.68
C LEU A 148 -5.41 9.51 1.82
N ALA A 149 -6.22 8.51 2.22
CA ALA A 149 -7.09 8.63 3.38
C ALA A 149 -6.32 8.90 4.67
N ALA A 150 -5.22 8.15 4.91
CA ALA A 150 -4.41 8.26 6.12
C ALA A 150 -3.71 9.62 6.25
N THR A 151 -3.17 10.14 5.14
CA THR A 151 -2.36 11.35 5.12
C THR A 151 -3.17 12.63 4.94
N GLY A 152 -4.27 12.56 4.18
CA GLY A 152 -4.99 13.74 3.71
C GLY A 152 -4.27 14.53 2.62
N TRP A 153 -3.21 13.99 2.01
CA TRP A 153 -2.38 14.68 1.01
C TRP A 153 -3.04 14.74 -0.36
N ASP A 154 -2.46 15.54 -1.26
CA ASP A 154 -3.09 16.00 -2.49
C ASP A 154 -3.03 14.98 -3.62
N PHE A 155 -1.97 14.15 -3.66
CA PHE A 155 -1.77 13.15 -4.71
C PHE A 155 -0.91 11.97 -4.25
N ALA A 156 -0.86 10.93 -5.07
CA ALA A 156 0.09 9.84 -4.96
C ALA A 156 0.72 9.53 -6.32
N ILE A 157 1.97 9.07 -6.33
CA ILE A 157 2.63 8.51 -7.51
C ILE A 157 3.04 7.09 -7.18
N LEU A 158 2.52 6.13 -7.95
CA LEU A 158 2.99 4.76 -7.94
C LEU A 158 4.14 4.61 -8.92
N LYS A 159 5.32 4.22 -8.45
CA LYS A 159 6.45 3.78 -9.27
C LYS A 159 6.46 2.26 -9.32
N ALA A 160 6.12 1.68 -10.46
CA ALA A 160 6.07 0.24 -10.68
C ALA A 160 7.32 -0.23 -11.45
N TYR A 161 8.13 -1.08 -10.80
CA TYR A 161 9.26 -1.78 -11.40
C TYR A 161 8.79 -3.18 -11.80
N ILE A 162 8.53 -3.37 -13.09
CA ILE A 162 7.91 -4.58 -13.65
C ILE A 162 8.97 -5.40 -14.37
N ARG A 163 9.22 -6.61 -13.87
CA ARG A 163 10.10 -7.61 -14.48
C ARG A 163 9.28 -8.59 -15.31
N TYR A 164 9.83 -9.02 -16.41
CA TYR A 164 9.24 -10.05 -17.27
C TYR A 164 10.32 -10.78 -18.06
N HIS A 165 9.99 -11.93 -18.66
CA HIS A 165 10.94 -12.73 -19.43
C HIS A 165 10.58 -12.68 -20.91
N VAL A 166 11.62 -12.49 -21.74
CA VAL A 166 11.56 -12.60 -23.20
C VAL A 166 12.75 -13.45 -23.63
N ASP A 167 12.49 -14.55 -24.30
CA ASP A 167 13.51 -15.49 -24.80
C ASP A 167 14.49 -15.96 -23.72
N GLY A 168 14.00 -16.14 -22.48
CA GLY A 168 14.81 -16.56 -21.33
C GLY A 168 15.59 -15.42 -20.64
N GLU A 169 15.59 -14.21 -21.19
CA GLU A 169 16.21 -13.04 -20.59
C GLU A 169 15.23 -12.26 -19.72
N VAL A 170 15.72 -11.71 -18.60
CA VAL A 170 14.97 -10.80 -17.77
C VAL A 170 14.94 -9.42 -18.41
N ARG A 171 13.75 -8.92 -18.67
CA ARG A 171 13.50 -7.55 -19.12
C ARG A 171 12.82 -6.77 -18.00
N VAL A 172 12.96 -5.45 -18.06
CA VAL A 172 12.38 -4.52 -17.07
C VAL A 172 11.68 -3.39 -17.79
N THR A 173 10.52 -3.01 -17.28
CA THR A 173 9.90 -1.73 -17.60
C THR A 173 9.54 -1.00 -16.30
N ILE A 174 9.63 0.33 -16.31
CA ILE A 174 9.23 1.18 -15.20
C ILE A 174 8.01 1.97 -15.67
N ARG A 175 6.98 1.98 -14.85
CA ARG A 175 5.78 2.79 -15.09
C ARG A 175 5.53 3.69 -13.90
N HIS A 176 4.99 4.88 -14.16
CA HIS A 176 4.56 5.83 -13.16
C HIS A 176 3.09 6.15 -13.36
N TYR A 177 2.32 6.08 -12.27
CA TYR A 177 0.89 6.39 -12.28
C TYR A 177 0.64 7.46 -11.22
N ARG A 178 0.13 8.62 -11.64
CA ARG A 178 -0.27 9.69 -10.74
C ARG A 178 -1.76 9.59 -10.48
N ILE A 179 -2.14 9.69 -9.21
CA ILE A 179 -3.53 9.74 -8.74
C ILE A 179 -3.68 11.01 -7.93
N ASP A 180 -4.50 11.93 -8.40
CA ASP A 180 -4.82 13.15 -7.67
C ASP A 180 -6.03 12.88 -6.76
N ARG A 181 -5.89 13.23 -5.48
CA ARG A 181 -6.95 13.00 -4.46
C ARG A 181 -8.30 13.53 -4.88
N LYS A 182 -8.33 14.72 -5.49
CA LYS A 182 -9.58 15.39 -5.92
C LYS A 182 -10.40 14.54 -6.91
N ASP A 183 -9.72 13.71 -7.71
CA ASP A 183 -10.35 12.91 -8.76
C ASP A 183 -10.90 11.58 -8.22
N VAL A 184 -10.47 11.17 -7.02
CA VAL A 184 -10.81 9.88 -6.38
C VAL A 184 -11.40 10.05 -4.97
N GLN A 185 -11.93 11.23 -4.64
CA GLN A 185 -12.42 11.50 -3.29
C GLN A 185 -13.62 10.62 -2.91
N GLU A 186 -14.49 10.31 -3.85
CA GLU A 186 -15.66 9.44 -3.61
C GLU A 186 -15.25 8.01 -3.28
N GLU A 187 -14.23 7.48 -3.96
CA GLU A 187 -13.66 6.16 -3.69
C GLU A 187 -12.94 6.13 -2.33
N ILE A 188 -12.24 7.20 -1.96
CA ILE A 188 -11.63 7.34 -0.64
C ILE A 188 -12.71 7.30 0.45
N ASP A 189 -13.79 8.06 0.29
CA ASP A 189 -14.87 8.12 1.25
C ASP A 189 -15.60 6.77 1.38
N PHE A 190 -15.80 6.07 0.26
CA PHE A 190 -16.32 4.71 0.26
C PHE A 190 -15.39 3.74 1.01
N LEU A 191 -14.09 3.77 0.73
CA LEU A 191 -13.10 2.91 1.39
C LEU A 191 -13.10 3.15 2.91
N ILE A 192 -13.10 4.40 3.36
CA ILE A 192 -13.18 4.76 4.78
C ILE A 192 -14.41 4.13 5.44
N GLN A 193 -15.55 4.14 4.78
CA GLN A 193 -16.78 3.53 5.31
C GLN A 193 -16.63 2.01 5.45
N GLN A 194 -16.08 1.32 4.44
CA GLN A 194 -15.87 -0.12 4.50
C GLN A 194 -14.85 -0.51 5.58
N GLU A 195 -13.77 0.24 5.71
CA GLU A 195 -12.77 0.03 6.75
C GLU A 195 -13.33 0.30 8.15
N ALA A 196 -14.22 1.27 8.30
CA ALA A 196 -14.90 1.54 9.57
C ALA A 196 -15.80 0.36 10.00
N LEU A 197 -16.55 -0.24 9.06
CA LEU A 197 -17.37 -1.42 9.30
C LEU A 197 -16.51 -2.64 9.67
N PHE A 198 -15.41 -2.83 8.94
CA PHE A 198 -14.47 -3.90 9.24
C PHE A 198 -13.82 -3.72 10.62
N TRP A 199 -13.36 -2.51 10.94
CA TRP A 199 -12.72 -2.21 12.22
C TRP A 199 -13.70 -2.32 13.40
N ASP A 200 -14.97 -1.98 13.19
CA ASP A 200 -16.03 -2.25 14.18
C ASP A 200 -16.18 -3.74 14.46
N ALA A 201 -16.12 -4.59 13.42
CA ALA A 201 -16.14 -6.04 13.58
C ALA A 201 -14.90 -6.56 14.36
N VAL A 202 -13.72 -5.97 14.13
CA VAL A 202 -12.49 -6.28 14.91
C VAL A 202 -12.66 -5.90 16.38
N LYS A 203 -13.10 -4.67 16.68
CA LYS A 203 -13.27 -4.19 18.06
C LYS A 203 -14.28 -4.99 18.87
N ASN A 204 -15.34 -5.47 18.22
CA ASN A 204 -16.41 -6.23 18.84
C ASN A 204 -16.20 -7.75 18.76
N ASP A 205 -15.03 -8.20 18.32
CA ASP A 205 -14.71 -9.62 18.08
C ASP A 205 -15.78 -10.36 17.26
N ARG A 206 -16.38 -9.67 16.30
CA ARG A 206 -17.44 -10.19 15.43
C ARG A 206 -16.85 -10.57 14.08
N ARG A 207 -16.85 -11.88 13.78
CA ARG A 207 -16.34 -12.36 12.49
C ARG A 207 -17.13 -11.75 11.32
N PRO A 208 -16.48 -11.05 10.38
CA PRO A 208 -17.15 -10.50 9.20
C PRO A 208 -17.56 -11.64 8.23
N PRO A 209 -18.57 -11.42 7.38
CA PRO A 209 -18.84 -12.34 6.27
C PRO A 209 -17.63 -12.37 5.32
N LEU A 210 -17.35 -13.57 4.78
CA LEU A 210 -16.26 -13.73 3.82
C LEU A 210 -16.62 -13.01 2.51
N ILE A 211 -15.70 -12.18 2.05
CA ILE A 211 -15.72 -11.58 0.71
C ILE A 211 -14.72 -12.35 -0.13
N LEU A 212 -15.19 -12.98 -1.19
CA LEU A 212 -14.31 -13.68 -2.14
C LEU A 212 -13.74 -12.67 -3.13
N PRO A 213 -12.44 -12.76 -3.46
CA PRO A 213 -11.88 -11.96 -4.54
C PRO A 213 -12.56 -12.31 -5.86
N ASN A 214 -12.74 -11.32 -6.72
CA ASN A 214 -13.13 -11.58 -8.11
C ASN A 214 -11.98 -12.35 -8.78
N ILE A 215 -12.26 -13.58 -9.19
CA ILE A 215 -11.32 -14.50 -9.85
C ILE A 215 -11.41 -14.28 -11.36
#